data_884d2f1191040578cd7723e69ba100db
#
_entry.id   884d2f1191040578cd7723e69ba100db
#
_cell.length_a   1.000
_cell.length_b   1.000
_cell.length_c   1.000
_cell.angle_alpha   90.00
_cell.angle_beta   90.00
_cell.angle_gamma   90.00
#
_symmetry.space_group_name_H-M   'P 1'
#
loop_
_entity.id
_entity.type
_entity.pdbx_description
1 polymer ?
#
loop_
_entity_poly.entity_id
_entity_poly.type
_entity_poly.pdbx_seq_one_letter_code
_entity_poly.pdbx_strand_id
1 'polypeptide(L)'
;MKFTLAIITVATVASAQTWADIPACAQPCILDAAASTTDCASTDYACICASQDVVEPAAEECVVAACGEEVADTEVVPAVAALCAAV
;
A
#
# COMPACT_ATOMS: atom_id res chain seq x y z
N MET A 1 17.28 2.94 33.09
CA MET A 1 16.89 2.91 32.59
C MET A 1 16.33 3.19 31.89
N LYS A 2 16.32 3.24 31.74
CA LYS A 2 15.67 3.43 31.04
C LYS A 2 15.13 3.39 30.11
N PHE A 3 15.16 3.27 29.82
CA PHE A 3 14.59 3.17 28.81
C PHE A 3 13.86 3.00 28.23
N THR A 4 14.12 2.88 28.21
CA THR A 4 13.46 2.59 27.56
C THR A 4 12.71 2.85 27.04
N LEU A 5 12.74 3.08 26.85
CA LEU A 5 11.90 3.25 26.19
C LEU A 5 11.38 3.41 25.41
N ALA A 6 11.75 3.60 25.31
CA ALA A 6 11.18 3.85 24.48
C ALA A 6 10.77 3.46 23.56
N ILE A 7 11.01 3.06 23.28
CA ILE A 7 10.57 2.64 22.36
C ILE A 7 9.47 2.39 22.05
N ILE A 8 9.22 2.41 22.25
CA ILE A 8 8.28 2.09 21.97
C ILE A 8 7.50 2.65 21.24
N THR A 9 7.55 3.11 21.05
CA THR A 9 6.78 3.68 20.38
C THR A 9 6.56 3.48 19.14
N VAL A 10 7.20 3.29 18.69
CA VAL A 10 7.23 3.06 17.51
C VAL A 10 6.47 2.14 16.87
N ALA A 11 6.39 1.17 17.35
CA ALA A 11 5.67 0.08 16.80
C ALA A 11 4.26 0.40 16.50
N THR A 12 3.73 1.28 17.22
CA THR A 12 2.35 1.62 17.02
C THR A 12 2.09 2.19 15.67
N VAL A 13 3.08 2.83 15.12
CA VAL A 13 2.90 3.40 13.81
C VAL A 13 2.67 2.34 12.76
N ALA A 14 3.45 1.29 12.84
CA ALA A 14 3.33 0.23 11.86
C ALA A 14 1.97 -0.41 11.89
N SER A 15 1.40 -0.55 13.07
CA SER A 15 0.12 -1.22 13.19
C SER A 15 -1.03 -0.42 12.64
N ALA A 16 -0.82 0.85 12.37
CA ALA A 16 -1.87 1.71 11.84
C ALA A 16 -2.05 1.58 10.34
N GLN A 17 -1.14 0.91 9.67
CA GLN A 17 -1.18 0.86 8.21
C GLN A 17 -2.19 -0.17 7.72
N THR A 18 -3.21 0.30 7.02
CA THR A 18 -4.27 -0.55 6.49
C THR A 18 -4.59 -0.11 5.07
N TRP A 19 -5.45 -0.89 4.41
CA TRP A 19 -5.91 -0.53 3.08
C TRP A 19 -6.55 0.87 3.06
N ALA A 20 -7.24 1.23 4.13
CA ALA A 20 -7.92 2.53 4.21
C ALA A 20 -6.95 3.70 4.20
N ASP A 21 -5.68 3.48 4.52
CA ASP A 21 -4.67 4.53 4.50
C ASP A 21 -4.20 4.87 3.08
N ILE A 22 -4.52 4.01 2.11
CA ILE A 22 -4.20 4.29 0.72
C ILE A 22 -5.20 5.31 0.19
N PRO A 23 -4.75 6.38 -0.47
CA PRO A 23 -5.67 7.37 -1.01
C PRO A 23 -6.76 6.73 -1.86
N ALA A 24 -7.98 7.22 -1.70
CA ALA A 24 -9.13 6.62 -2.39
C ALA A 24 -8.98 6.64 -3.90
N CYS A 25 -8.27 7.63 -4.44
CA CYS A 25 -8.06 7.72 -5.88
C CYS A 25 -7.21 6.57 -6.41
N ALA A 26 -6.38 5.97 -5.56
CA ALA A 26 -5.50 4.87 -5.97
C ALA A 26 -6.13 3.50 -5.76
N GLN A 27 -7.08 3.38 -4.88
CA GLN A 27 -7.63 2.08 -4.52
C GLN A 27 -8.20 1.30 -5.71
N PRO A 28 -9.08 1.88 -6.53
CA PRO A 28 -9.60 1.12 -7.67
C PRO A 28 -8.52 0.77 -8.69
N CYS A 29 -7.51 1.63 -8.84
CA CYS A 29 -6.42 1.35 -9.76
C CYS A 29 -5.63 0.11 -9.33
N ILE A 30 -5.37 0.00 -8.02
CA ILE A 30 -4.63 -1.12 -7.50
C ILE A 30 -5.45 -2.40 -7.60
N LEU A 31 -6.74 -2.33 -7.29
CA LEU A 31 -7.62 -3.50 -7.38
C LEU A 31 -7.77 -3.98 -8.81
N ASP A 32 -7.91 -3.07 -9.76
CA ASP A 32 -8.00 -3.45 -11.16
C ASP A 32 -6.70 -4.07 -11.65
N ALA A 33 -5.57 -3.52 -11.23
CA ALA A 33 -4.28 -4.06 -11.60
C ALA A 33 -4.09 -5.47 -11.03
N ALA A 34 -4.49 -5.66 -9.77
CA ALA A 34 -4.40 -6.97 -9.15
C ALA A 34 -5.29 -7.99 -9.85
N ALA A 35 -6.50 -7.57 -10.22
CA ALA A 35 -7.44 -8.46 -10.89
C ALA A 35 -6.95 -8.86 -12.28
N SER A 36 -6.25 -7.97 -12.96
CA SER A 36 -5.78 -8.23 -14.33
C SER A 36 -4.45 -8.98 -14.38
N THR A 37 -3.67 -8.92 -13.30
CA THR A 37 -2.32 -9.52 -13.29
C THR A 37 -2.21 -10.71 -12.35
N THR A 38 -3.17 -10.91 -11.46
CA THR A 38 -3.13 -12.01 -10.47
C THR A 38 -4.51 -12.61 -10.31
N ASP A 39 -4.55 -13.74 -9.58
CA ASP A 39 -5.80 -14.38 -9.17
C ASP A 39 -6.17 -14.03 -7.74
N CYS A 40 -5.52 -13.03 -7.15
CA CYS A 40 -5.77 -12.65 -5.77
C CYS A 40 -7.17 -12.08 -5.59
N ALA A 41 -7.82 -12.42 -4.48
CA ALA A 41 -9.07 -11.78 -4.12
C ALA A 41 -8.80 -10.31 -3.78
N SER A 42 -9.81 -9.46 -3.96
CA SER A 42 -9.64 -8.02 -3.76
C SER A 42 -9.31 -7.64 -2.33
N THR A 43 -9.62 -8.50 -1.37
CA THR A 43 -9.31 -8.26 0.04
C THR A 43 -8.10 -9.05 0.52
N ASP A 44 -7.47 -9.81 -0.34
CA ASP A 44 -6.31 -10.61 0.01
C ASP A 44 -5.05 -9.78 -0.21
N TYR A 45 -4.81 -8.86 0.70
CA TYR A 45 -3.69 -7.93 0.56
C TYR A 45 -2.34 -8.62 0.63
N ALA A 46 -2.24 -9.70 1.39
CA ALA A 46 -0.99 -10.48 1.45
C ALA A 46 -0.65 -11.06 0.07
N CYS A 47 -1.66 -11.56 -0.63
CA CYS A 47 -1.46 -12.08 -1.98
C CYS A 47 -1.08 -10.98 -2.95
N ILE A 48 -1.77 -9.83 -2.88
CA ILE A 48 -1.48 -8.69 -3.74
C ILE A 48 -0.07 -8.18 -3.48
N CYS A 49 0.33 -8.09 -2.22
CA CYS A 49 1.67 -7.65 -1.87
C CYS A 49 2.75 -8.63 -2.33
N ALA A 50 2.45 -9.91 -2.31
CA ALA A 50 3.40 -10.91 -2.80
C ALA A 50 3.60 -10.79 -4.32
N SER A 51 2.64 -10.19 -5.02
CA SER A 51 2.70 -10.00 -6.47
C SER A 51 2.99 -8.54 -6.84
N GLN A 52 3.55 -7.78 -5.92
CA GLN A 52 3.76 -6.34 -6.10
C GLN A 52 4.57 -6.03 -7.35
N ASP A 53 5.49 -6.88 -7.70
CA ASP A 53 6.34 -6.69 -8.88
C ASP A 53 5.55 -6.63 -10.19
N VAL A 54 4.36 -7.25 -10.25
CA VAL A 54 3.51 -7.19 -11.44
C VAL A 54 2.32 -6.25 -11.25
N VAL A 55 1.83 -6.11 -10.04
CA VAL A 55 0.69 -5.22 -9.76
C VAL A 55 1.11 -3.75 -9.84
N GLU A 56 2.24 -3.42 -9.28
CA GLU A 56 2.69 -2.04 -9.19
C GLU A 56 2.85 -1.38 -10.56
N PRO A 57 3.61 -1.95 -11.49
CA PRO A 57 3.71 -1.31 -12.82
C PRO A 57 2.38 -1.28 -13.57
N ALA A 58 1.51 -2.27 -13.33
CA ALA A 58 0.20 -2.28 -13.98
C ALA A 58 -0.72 -1.19 -13.43
N ALA A 59 -0.54 -0.80 -12.18
CA ALA A 59 -1.37 0.21 -11.54
C ALA A 59 -0.84 1.63 -11.73
N GLU A 60 0.44 1.77 -12.01
CA GLU A 60 1.14 3.06 -11.95
C GLU A 60 0.47 4.13 -12.82
N GLU A 61 0.21 3.81 -14.06
CA GLU A 61 -0.37 4.78 -14.98
C GLU A 61 -1.75 5.24 -14.52
N CYS A 62 -2.56 4.31 -14.06
CA CYS A 62 -3.89 4.61 -13.55
C CYS A 62 -3.82 5.49 -12.31
N VAL A 63 -2.91 5.16 -11.38
CA VAL A 63 -2.75 5.92 -10.16
C VAL A 63 -2.29 7.34 -10.45
N VAL A 64 -1.33 7.50 -11.34
CA VAL A 64 -0.84 8.82 -11.71
C VAL A 64 -1.96 9.63 -12.37
N ALA A 65 -2.75 9.00 -13.23
CA ALA A 65 -3.85 9.70 -13.88
C ALA A 65 -4.95 10.09 -12.90
N ALA A 66 -5.22 9.26 -11.92
CA ALA A 66 -6.32 9.49 -10.97
C ALA A 66 -5.92 10.39 -9.81
N CYS A 67 -4.71 10.22 -9.30
CA CYS A 67 -4.25 10.93 -8.10
C CYS A 67 -3.33 12.10 -8.40
N GLY A 68 -2.65 12.07 -9.55
CA GLY A 68 -1.57 12.98 -9.86
C GLY A 68 -0.24 12.38 -9.43
N GLU A 69 0.81 12.78 -10.13
CA GLU A 69 2.14 12.21 -9.91
C GLU A 69 2.65 12.47 -8.50
N GLU A 70 2.42 13.66 -7.98
CA GLU A 70 2.90 14.02 -6.65
C GLU A 70 2.25 13.17 -5.58
N VAL A 71 0.93 13.02 -5.61
CA VAL A 71 0.22 12.19 -4.65
C VAL A 71 0.64 10.73 -4.80
N ALA A 72 0.81 10.28 -6.03
CA ALA A 72 1.26 8.91 -6.27
C ALA A 72 2.59 8.65 -5.58
N ASP A 73 3.55 9.56 -5.72
CA ASP A 73 4.88 9.37 -5.16
C ASP A 73 4.96 9.60 -3.66
N THR A 74 4.22 10.58 -3.14
CA THR A 74 4.38 11.00 -1.74
C THR A 74 3.37 10.35 -0.81
N GLU A 75 2.25 9.85 -1.32
CA GLU A 75 1.20 9.26 -0.49
C GLU A 75 0.90 7.81 -0.83
N VAL A 76 0.76 7.49 -2.11
CA VAL A 76 0.36 6.14 -2.50
C VAL A 76 1.49 5.14 -2.30
N VAL A 77 2.67 5.45 -2.80
CA VAL A 77 3.81 4.53 -2.70
C VAL A 77 4.15 4.22 -1.23
N PRO A 78 4.29 5.23 -0.34
CA PRO A 78 4.57 4.90 1.06
C PRO A 78 3.42 4.15 1.74
N ALA A 79 2.17 4.46 1.39
CA ALA A 79 1.04 3.76 2.00
C ALA A 79 1.00 2.29 1.58
N VAL A 80 1.27 2.01 0.32
CA VAL A 80 1.34 0.64 -0.17
C VAL A 80 2.50 -0.11 0.47
N ALA A 81 3.65 0.53 0.57
CA ALA A 81 4.82 -0.07 1.20
C ALA A 81 4.53 -0.42 2.66
N ALA A 82 3.86 0.48 3.37
CA ALA A 82 3.52 0.26 4.77
C ALA A 82 2.49 -0.86 4.93
N LEU A 83 1.49 -0.90 4.06
CA LEU A 83 0.51 -1.98 4.07
C LEU A 83 1.19 -3.32 3.84
N CYS A 84 2.06 -3.40 2.87
CA CYS A 84 2.72 -4.65 2.53
C CYS A 84 3.71 -5.08 3.61
N ALA A 85 4.26 -4.15 4.36
CA ALA A 85 5.11 -4.48 5.50
C ALA A 85 4.30 -5.04 6.67
N ALA A 86 3.00 -4.74 6.72
CA ALA A 86 2.15 -5.15 7.83
C ALA A 86 1.44 -6.50 7.62
N VAL A 87 1.41 -7.00 6.39
CA VAL A 87 0.72 -8.27 6.10
C VAL A 87 1.60 -9.48 6.18
#